data_7b1fa9e3934f56f1b3ab97649d54da05
#
_entry.id   7b1fa9e3934f56f1b3ab97649d54da05
#
_cell.length_a   1.000
_cell.length_b   1.000
_cell.length_c   1.000
_cell.angle_alpha   90.00
_cell.angle_beta   90.00
_cell.angle_gamma   90.00
#
_symmetry.space_group_name_H-M   'P 1'
#
loop_
_entity.id
_entity.type
_entity.pdbx_description
1 polymer ?
#
loop_
_entity_poly.entity_id
_entity_poly.type
_entity_poly.pdbx_seq_one_letter_code
_entity_poly.pdbx_strand_id
1 'polypeptide(L)'
;MRVIESFIRGKYSDQALCEDGIFIGSKIVAVIDGVTSHGELLWNGVRSGRFAKDVLCEFLRGFEDELAGMSAGDCLSRMNSVLAEKGRGVHPDAYLDPHMLAEYPRACVVLYNNVAGEVWSYGDCQCLIGDELHCEVKEVDRLMSELRAFVIMSSAREQAACRKVNEHGAPEHLVSCDGVLGREFLDQIARHDIGREAVVPLIRKQLWFENAAGPFGYPVLNGVNFAEDMVKVWPVPAGAEVMLASDGYPVLCGTLAESERKLREIIEEDPLCIGVGGGVAGVKGIMEGMESFDDRAFVRVRL
;
A
#
# COMPACT_ATOMS: atom_id res chain seq x y z
N MET A 1 -20.96 -15.67 8.93
CA MET A 1 -19.63 -14.97 9.00
C MET A 1 -19.38 -14.47 10.41
N ARG A 2 -18.20 -14.74 10.97
CA ARG A 2 -17.77 -14.27 12.30
C ARG A 2 -16.38 -13.65 12.20
N VAL A 3 -16.22 -12.40 12.64
CA VAL A 3 -14.89 -11.76 12.78
C VAL A 3 -14.16 -12.38 13.96
N ILE A 4 -12.93 -12.85 13.73
CA ILE A 4 -12.06 -13.50 14.72
C ILE A 4 -11.03 -12.49 15.23
N GLU A 5 -10.40 -11.75 14.32
CA GLU A 5 -9.38 -10.73 14.60
C GLU A 5 -9.63 -9.51 13.74
N SER A 6 -9.35 -8.32 14.28
CA SER A 6 -9.40 -7.07 13.56
C SER A 6 -8.37 -6.12 14.15
N PHE A 7 -7.55 -5.50 13.31
CA PHE A 7 -6.47 -4.61 13.73
C PHE A 7 -6.21 -3.56 12.67
N ILE A 8 -5.98 -2.32 13.11
CA ILE A 8 -5.56 -1.21 12.28
C ILE A 8 -4.53 -0.37 13.03
N ARG A 9 -3.46 0.02 12.35
CA ARG A 9 -2.43 0.89 12.91
C ARG A 9 -1.75 1.71 11.83
N GLY A 10 -1.67 3.02 12.05
CA GLY A 10 -0.94 3.93 11.21
C GLY A 10 0.57 3.76 11.34
N LYS A 11 1.30 4.14 10.28
CA LYS A 11 2.77 4.17 10.24
C LYS A 11 3.39 5.21 11.16
N TYR A 12 2.62 6.16 11.65
CA TYR A 12 3.03 7.16 12.64
C TYR A 12 2.38 6.91 13.99
N SER A 13 2.96 7.44 15.07
CA SER A 13 2.35 7.42 16.41
C SER A 13 1.00 8.12 16.45
N ASP A 14 0.82 9.20 15.68
CA ASP A 14 -0.48 9.87 15.50
C ASP A 14 -1.39 9.05 14.57
N GLN A 15 -2.29 8.30 15.16
CA GLN A 15 -3.25 7.46 14.43
C GLN A 15 -4.28 8.26 13.62
N ALA A 16 -4.41 9.58 13.88
CA ALA A 16 -5.21 10.46 13.04
C ALA A 16 -4.65 10.62 11.62
N LEU A 17 -3.40 10.24 11.38
CA LEU A 17 -2.76 10.26 10.07
C LEU A 17 -2.92 8.94 9.29
N CYS A 18 -3.51 7.90 9.90
CA CYS A 18 -3.71 6.61 9.25
C CYS A 18 -4.65 6.73 8.05
N GLU A 19 -4.19 6.28 6.90
CA GLU A 19 -4.93 6.29 5.64
C GLU A 19 -5.66 4.96 5.38
N ASP A 20 -5.36 3.90 6.16
CA ASP A 20 -6.07 2.62 6.10
C ASP A 20 -7.42 2.66 6.83
N GLY A 21 -8.33 1.77 6.41
CA GLY A 21 -9.64 1.60 6.99
C GLY A 21 -10.12 0.16 7.00
N ILE A 22 -10.98 -0.15 7.96
CA ILE A 22 -11.69 -1.41 8.07
C ILE A 22 -13.18 -1.15 8.12
N PHE A 23 -13.94 -1.89 7.33
CA PHE A 23 -15.38 -1.98 7.44
C PHE A 23 -15.77 -3.39 7.86
N ILE A 24 -16.57 -3.50 8.92
CA ILE A 24 -17.13 -4.77 9.41
C ILE A 24 -18.64 -4.61 9.47
N GLY A 25 -19.32 -5.24 8.52
CA GLY A 25 -20.76 -5.31 8.46
C GLY A 25 -21.28 -6.74 8.69
N SER A 26 -22.55 -6.94 8.39
CA SER A 26 -23.21 -8.24 8.51
C SER A 26 -23.03 -9.11 7.26
N LYS A 27 -22.84 -8.48 6.10
CA LYS A 27 -22.73 -9.11 4.78
C LYS A 27 -21.39 -8.88 4.12
N ILE A 28 -20.74 -7.74 4.40
CA ILE A 28 -19.46 -7.33 3.83
C ILE A 28 -18.46 -7.07 4.95
N VAL A 29 -17.25 -7.56 4.76
CA VAL A 29 -16.07 -7.13 5.53
C VAL A 29 -15.03 -6.63 4.53
N ALA A 30 -14.45 -5.44 4.76
CA ALA A 30 -13.50 -4.84 3.84
C ALA A 30 -12.29 -4.25 4.56
N VAL A 31 -11.15 -4.31 3.88
CA VAL A 31 -9.97 -3.50 4.14
C VAL A 31 -9.83 -2.50 2.99
N ILE A 32 -9.62 -1.25 3.34
CA ILE A 32 -9.46 -0.14 2.42
C ILE A 32 -8.12 0.51 2.74
N ASP A 33 -7.25 0.54 1.76
CA ASP A 33 -5.94 1.18 1.81
C ASP A 33 -6.00 2.49 1.05
N GLY A 34 -5.94 3.60 1.77
CA GLY A 34 -5.91 4.94 1.19
C GLY A 34 -4.52 5.31 0.71
N VAL A 35 -4.34 5.40 -0.59
CA VAL A 35 -3.03 5.68 -1.20
C VAL A 35 -2.44 6.99 -0.70
N THR A 36 -1.22 6.93 -0.17
CA THR A 36 -0.49 8.11 0.33
C THR A 36 -0.45 9.22 -0.73
N SER A 37 -0.86 10.43 -0.35
CA SER A 37 -0.95 11.60 -1.23
C SER A 37 0.37 11.92 -1.92
N HIS A 38 0.31 12.12 -3.23
CA HIS A 38 1.42 12.66 -4.04
C HIS A 38 1.31 14.17 -4.25
N GLY A 39 0.20 14.78 -3.82
CA GLY A 39 -0.10 16.19 -3.90
C GLY A 39 -0.15 16.86 -2.52
N GLU A 40 -0.54 18.15 -2.50
CA GLU A 40 -0.57 18.97 -1.29
C GLU A 40 -1.98 19.36 -0.85
N LEU A 41 -3.00 19.16 -1.70
CA LEU A 41 -4.39 19.50 -1.36
C LEU A 41 -4.88 18.69 -0.17
N LEU A 42 -5.62 19.39 0.70
CA LEU A 42 -6.36 18.78 1.78
C LEU A 42 -7.83 18.63 1.38
N TRP A 43 -8.37 17.44 1.55
CA TRP A 43 -9.74 17.07 1.27
C TRP A 43 -10.54 17.08 2.58
N ASN A 44 -11.38 18.07 2.77
CA ASN A 44 -12.05 18.35 4.06
C ASN A 44 -11.06 18.39 5.25
N GLY A 45 -9.86 18.94 5.04
CA GLY A 45 -8.86 19.10 6.09
C GLY A 45 -7.97 17.88 6.32
N VAL A 46 -8.11 16.78 5.53
CA VAL A 46 -7.28 15.57 5.62
C VAL A 46 -6.57 15.28 4.30
N ARG A 47 -5.55 14.43 4.30
CA ARG A 47 -4.87 13.97 3.09
C ARG A 47 -5.79 13.14 2.20
N SER A 48 -5.46 13.06 0.90
CA SER A 48 -6.31 12.42 -0.11
C SER A 48 -6.57 10.94 0.14
N GLY A 49 -5.58 10.15 0.59
CA GLY A 49 -5.76 8.73 0.93
C GLY A 49 -6.71 8.55 2.10
N ARG A 50 -6.53 9.33 3.18
CA ARG A 50 -7.46 9.30 4.31
C ARG A 50 -8.88 9.70 3.90
N PHE A 51 -9.04 10.74 3.08
CA PHE A 51 -10.35 11.13 2.56
C PHE A 51 -11.00 9.99 1.77
N ALA A 52 -10.25 9.34 0.88
CA ALA A 52 -10.75 8.21 0.08
C ALA A 52 -11.24 7.07 0.99
N LYS A 53 -10.43 6.66 1.95
CA LYS A 53 -10.76 5.63 2.93
C LYS A 53 -12.02 5.99 3.74
N ASP A 54 -12.12 7.23 4.24
CA ASP A 54 -13.26 7.67 5.06
C ASP A 54 -14.57 7.66 4.22
N VAL A 55 -14.53 8.17 2.98
CA VAL A 55 -15.65 8.14 2.03
C VAL A 55 -16.11 6.71 1.76
N LEU A 56 -15.19 5.80 1.47
CA LEU A 56 -15.53 4.41 1.11
C LEU A 56 -16.06 3.63 2.32
N CYS A 57 -15.49 3.83 3.52
CA CYS A 57 -16.01 3.22 4.75
C CYS A 57 -17.42 3.73 5.08
N GLU A 58 -17.69 5.04 4.90
CA GLU A 58 -19.01 5.62 5.11
C GLU A 58 -20.02 5.06 4.08
N PHE A 59 -19.62 4.96 2.83
CA PHE A 59 -20.46 4.40 1.77
C PHE A 59 -20.81 2.93 2.02
N LEU A 60 -19.86 2.09 2.37
CA LEU A 60 -20.13 0.69 2.74
C LEU A 60 -21.12 0.61 3.91
N ARG A 61 -20.98 1.47 4.92
CA ARG A 61 -21.89 1.50 6.08
C ARG A 61 -23.31 1.88 5.71
N GLY A 62 -23.48 2.80 4.76
CA GLY A 62 -24.80 3.29 4.33
C GLY A 62 -25.53 2.39 3.37
N PHE A 63 -24.79 1.57 2.58
CA PHE A 63 -25.34 0.86 1.43
C PHE A 63 -24.96 -0.64 1.40
N GLU A 64 -24.55 -1.22 2.52
CA GLU A 64 -24.10 -2.61 2.61
C GLU A 64 -25.08 -3.60 1.96
N ASP A 65 -26.39 -3.46 2.27
CA ASP A 65 -27.42 -4.39 1.80
C ASP A 65 -27.56 -4.37 0.27
N GLU A 66 -27.47 -3.20 -0.35
CA GLU A 66 -27.51 -3.03 -1.79
C GLU A 66 -26.24 -3.59 -2.44
N LEU A 67 -25.08 -3.22 -1.92
CA LEU A 67 -23.76 -3.60 -2.45
C LEU A 67 -23.52 -5.11 -2.38
N ALA A 68 -23.98 -5.77 -1.30
CA ALA A 68 -23.83 -7.21 -1.13
C ALA A 68 -24.62 -8.02 -2.18
N GLY A 69 -25.65 -7.42 -2.78
CA GLY A 69 -26.46 -8.05 -3.84
C GLY A 69 -25.94 -7.79 -5.27
N MET A 70 -24.89 -6.96 -5.44
CA MET A 70 -24.32 -6.62 -6.74
C MET A 70 -23.27 -7.64 -7.20
N SER A 71 -22.89 -7.57 -8.48
CA SER A 71 -21.65 -8.19 -8.97
C SER A 71 -20.42 -7.45 -8.40
N ALA A 72 -19.25 -8.10 -8.43
CA ALA A 72 -17.99 -7.46 -8.01
C ALA A 72 -17.72 -6.20 -8.81
N GLY A 73 -17.86 -6.25 -10.15
CA GLY A 73 -17.64 -5.11 -11.03
C GLY A 73 -18.58 -3.94 -10.72
N ASP A 74 -19.89 -4.21 -10.56
CA ASP A 74 -20.86 -3.16 -10.25
C ASP A 74 -20.60 -2.53 -8.87
N CYS A 75 -20.31 -3.34 -7.85
CA CYS A 75 -20.01 -2.87 -6.50
C CYS A 75 -18.79 -1.95 -6.49
N LEU A 76 -17.66 -2.38 -7.06
CA LEU A 76 -16.41 -1.63 -7.08
C LEU A 76 -16.49 -0.40 -7.97
N SER A 77 -17.19 -0.47 -9.11
CA SER A 77 -17.50 0.68 -9.97
C SER A 77 -18.35 1.72 -9.24
N ARG A 78 -19.32 1.25 -8.43
CA ARG A 78 -20.15 2.13 -7.60
C ARG A 78 -19.32 2.83 -6.51
N MET A 79 -18.41 2.10 -5.85
CA MET A 79 -17.45 2.68 -4.90
C MET A 79 -16.59 3.75 -5.56
N ASN A 80 -16.06 3.49 -6.77
CA ASN A 80 -15.29 4.47 -7.53
C ASN A 80 -16.12 5.73 -7.89
N SER A 81 -17.38 5.54 -8.25
CA SER A 81 -18.29 6.65 -8.59
C SER A 81 -18.61 7.53 -7.39
N VAL A 82 -18.80 6.96 -6.22
CA VAL A 82 -19.03 7.71 -4.97
C VAL A 82 -17.79 8.50 -4.58
N LEU A 83 -16.60 7.93 -4.74
CA LEU A 83 -15.36 8.65 -4.50
C LEU A 83 -15.25 9.89 -5.41
N ALA A 84 -15.61 9.75 -6.68
CA ALA A 84 -15.70 10.86 -7.63
C ALA A 84 -16.71 11.93 -7.21
N GLU A 85 -17.92 11.52 -6.82
CA GLU A 85 -18.98 12.42 -6.39
C GLU A 85 -18.56 13.25 -5.17
N LYS A 86 -18.07 12.58 -4.14
CA LYS A 86 -17.62 13.23 -2.91
C LYS A 86 -16.39 14.12 -3.15
N GLY A 87 -15.44 13.65 -3.96
CA GLY A 87 -14.26 14.43 -4.32
C GLY A 87 -14.63 15.73 -5.07
N ARG A 88 -15.49 15.65 -6.08
CA ARG A 88 -15.99 16.84 -6.80
C ARG A 88 -16.78 17.78 -5.89
N GLY A 89 -17.43 17.27 -4.85
CA GLY A 89 -18.11 18.09 -3.85
C GLY A 89 -17.15 18.94 -3.02
N VAL A 90 -15.89 18.52 -2.85
CA VAL A 90 -14.86 19.25 -2.11
C VAL A 90 -14.02 20.13 -3.03
N HIS A 91 -13.51 19.58 -4.12
CA HIS A 91 -12.65 20.26 -5.09
C HIS A 91 -13.13 20.00 -6.53
N PRO A 92 -14.17 20.72 -6.99
CA PRO A 92 -14.73 20.48 -8.34
C PRO A 92 -13.69 20.71 -9.45
N ASP A 93 -12.84 21.69 -9.32
CA ASP A 93 -11.85 22.07 -10.33
C ASP A 93 -10.68 21.08 -10.42
N ALA A 94 -10.38 20.33 -9.35
CA ALA A 94 -9.31 19.34 -9.37
C ALA A 94 -9.52 18.26 -10.45
N TYR A 95 -10.77 17.82 -10.65
CA TYR A 95 -11.11 16.80 -11.64
C TYR A 95 -11.22 17.32 -13.07
N LEU A 96 -11.05 18.61 -13.30
CA LEU A 96 -11.09 19.24 -14.63
C LEU A 96 -9.70 19.46 -15.23
N ASP A 97 -8.66 19.44 -14.40
CA ASP A 97 -7.27 19.67 -14.80
C ASP A 97 -6.43 18.39 -14.70
N PRO A 98 -5.96 17.82 -15.83
CA PRO A 98 -5.07 16.66 -15.82
C PRO A 98 -3.76 16.88 -15.05
N HIS A 99 -3.32 18.12 -14.83
CA HIS A 99 -2.14 18.43 -14.02
C HIS A 99 -2.37 18.22 -12.52
N MET A 100 -3.64 18.17 -12.10
CA MET A 100 -4.05 17.89 -10.73
C MET A 100 -4.13 16.39 -10.40
N LEU A 101 -3.72 15.52 -11.32
CA LEU A 101 -3.80 14.07 -11.14
C LEU A 101 -3.15 13.60 -9.83
N ALA A 102 -2.05 14.21 -9.40
CA ALA A 102 -1.36 13.89 -8.14
C ALA A 102 -2.19 14.20 -6.87
N GLU A 103 -3.21 15.04 -6.99
CA GLU A 103 -4.04 15.49 -5.88
C GLU A 103 -5.24 14.56 -5.60
N TYR A 104 -5.63 13.71 -6.56
CA TYR A 104 -6.86 12.93 -6.47
C TYR A 104 -6.85 11.96 -5.28
N PRO A 105 -7.99 11.81 -4.59
CA PRO A 105 -8.19 10.74 -3.63
C PRO A 105 -8.13 9.38 -4.31
N ARG A 106 -7.37 8.46 -3.71
CA ARG A 106 -7.18 7.10 -4.20
C ARG A 106 -7.28 6.09 -3.08
N ALA A 107 -7.79 4.92 -3.41
CA ALA A 107 -7.75 3.79 -2.50
C ALA A 107 -7.68 2.46 -3.25
N CYS A 108 -7.01 1.49 -2.64
CA CYS A 108 -7.12 0.08 -2.95
C CYS A 108 -8.11 -0.57 -2.00
N VAL A 109 -8.76 -1.64 -2.41
CA VAL A 109 -9.76 -2.32 -1.59
C VAL A 109 -9.69 -3.82 -1.79
N VAL A 110 -9.82 -4.55 -0.70
CA VAL A 110 -10.15 -5.97 -0.68
C VAL A 110 -11.33 -6.19 0.25
N LEU A 111 -12.34 -6.92 -0.20
CA LEU A 111 -13.53 -7.18 0.60
C LEU A 111 -14.00 -8.63 0.44
N TYR A 112 -14.56 -9.18 1.52
CA TYR A 112 -15.31 -10.42 1.50
C TYR A 112 -16.81 -10.12 1.50
N ASN A 113 -17.51 -10.65 0.49
CA ASN A 113 -18.95 -10.60 0.39
C ASN A 113 -19.54 -11.97 0.81
N ASN A 114 -20.20 -11.99 1.98
CA ASN A 114 -20.79 -13.21 2.55
C ASN A 114 -22.03 -13.70 1.78
N VAL A 115 -22.68 -12.82 1.00
CA VAL A 115 -23.86 -13.20 0.19
C VAL A 115 -23.41 -13.92 -1.07
N ALA A 116 -22.38 -13.41 -1.74
CA ALA A 116 -21.78 -14.01 -2.92
C ALA A 116 -20.88 -15.22 -2.56
N GLY A 117 -20.33 -15.26 -1.35
CA GLY A 117 -19.32 -16.25 -0.95
C GLY A 117 -17.99 -16.02 -1.65
N GLU A 118 -17.61 -14.77 -1.85
CA GLU A 118 -16.46 -14.37 -2.66
C GLU A 118 -15.63 -13.28 -1.98
N VAL A 119 -14.33 -13.27 -2.27
CA VAL A 119 -13.45 -12.11 -2.03
C VAL A 119 -13.32 -11.34 -3.34
N TRP A 120 -13.50 -10.03 -3.26
CA TRP A 120 -13.32 -9.09 -4.35
C TRP A 120 -12.19 -8.13 -4.05
N SER A 121 -11.33 -7.86 -5.04
CA SER A 121 -10.22 -6.92 -4.88
C SER A 121 -10.07 -5.99 -6.08
N TYR A 122 -9.62 -4.76 -5.78
CA TYR A 122 -9.25 -3.75 -6.76
C TYR A 122 -8.09 -2.91 -6.19
N GLY A 123 -6.88 -3.21 -6.62
CA GLY A 123 -5.63 -2.66 -6.08
C GLY A 123 -4.71 -3.75 -5.56
N ASP A 124 -3.78 -3.39 -4.69
CA ASP A 124 -2.70 -4.21 -4.14
C ASP A 124 -2.92 -4.67 -2.69
N CYS A 125 -4.11 -4.45 -2.14
CA CYS A 125 -4.51 -5.14 -0.92
C CYS A 125 -4.43 -6.65 -1.10
N GLN A 126 -4.21 -7.38 -0.01
CA GLN A 126 -3.97 -8.81 0.00
C GLN A 126 -5.12 -9.58 0.62
N CYS A 127 -5.30 -10.84 0.23
CA CYS A 127 -6.10 -11.78 0.99
C CYS A 127 -5.46 -13.16 1.04
N LEU A 128 -5.71 -13.86 2.16
CA LEU A 128 -5.37 -15.27 2.33
C LEU A 128 -6.69 -16.03 2.52
N ILE A 129 -6.98 -16.98 1.61
CA ILE A 129 -8.19 -17.80 1.63
C ILE A 129 -7.76 -19.24 1.93
N GLY A 130 -8.04 -19.71 3.16
CA GLY A 130 -7.36 -20.90 3.66
C GLY A 130 -5.86 -20.71 3.69
N ASP A 131 -5.11 -21.46 2.87
CA ASP A 131 -3.65 -21.36 2.75
C ASP A 131 -3.20 -20.69 1.45
N GLU A 132 -4.13 -20.19 0.61
CA GLU A 132 -3.82 -19.57 -0.68
C GLU A 132 -3.76 -18.05 -0.56
N LEU A 133 -2.55 -17.50 -0.75
CA LEU A 133 -2.30 -16.06 -0.76
C LEU A 133 -2.59 -15.45 -2.14
N HIS A 134 -3.41 -14.41 -2.16
CA HIS A 134 -3.67 -13.59 -3.33
C HIS A 134 -3.17 -12.16 -3.05
N CYS A 135 -2.23 -11.72 -3.86
CA CYS A 135 -1.62 -10.40 -3.80
C CYS A 135 -1.26 -9.94 -5.22
N GLU A 136 -1.68 -8.76 -5.60
CA GLU A 136 -1.32 -8.16 -6.89
C GLU A 136 -0.15 -7.20 -6.70
N VAL A 137 0.96 -7.48 -7.37
CA VAL A 137 2.15 -6.62 -7.33
C VAL A 137 2.11 -5.69 -8.53
N LYS A 138 2.15 -4.39 -8.30
CA LYS A 138 2.28 -3.39 -9.36
C LYS A 138 3.70 -3.43 -9.94
N GLU A 139 3.82 -3.70 -11.24
CA GLU A 139 5.13 -3.73 -11.92
C GLU A 139 5.88 -2.39 -11.79
N VAL A 140 5.15 -1.28 -11.79
CA VAL A 140 5.75 0.04 -11.59
C VAL A 140 6.38 0.20 -10.20
N ASP A 141 5.72 -0.32 -9.15
CA ASP A 141 6.25 -0.26 -7.79
C ASP A 141 7.47 -1.16 -7.62
N ARG A 142 7.46 -2.36 -8.23
CA ARG A 142 8.61 -3.25 -8.27
C ARG A 142 9.84 -2.56 -8.89
N LEU A 143 9.66 -1.92 -10.06
CA LEU A 143 10.74 -1.20 -10.75
C LEU A 143 11.26 -0.03 -9.93
N MET A 144 10.36 0.76 -9.32
CA MET A 144 10.75 1.92 -8.50
C MET A 144 11.46 1.47 -7.21
N SER A 145 11.02 0.38 -6.62
CA SER A 145 11.65 -0.19 -5.42
C SER A 145 13.07 -0.69 -5.70
N GLU A 146 13.27 -1.40 -6.80
CA GLU A 146 14.59 -1.86 -7.22
C GLU A 146 15.53 -0.68 -7.55
N LEU A 147 15.03 0.34 -8.25
CA LEU A 147 15.81 1.54 -8.56
C LEU A 147 16.18 2.32 -7.29
N ARG A 148 15.23 2.48 -6.36
CA ARG A 148 15.50 3.09 -5.05
C ARG A 148 16.58 2.33 -4.29
N ALA A 149 16.46 1.01 -4.19
CA ALA A 149 17.44 0.16 -3.53
C ALA A 149 18.83 0.31 -4.18
N PHE A 150 18.89 0.30 -5.52
CA PHE A 150 20.13 0.52 -6.26
C PHE A 150 20.81 1.85 -5.91
N VAL A 151 20.06 2.95 -5.86
CA VAL A 151 20.61 4.28 -5.52
C VAL A 151 21.18 4.28 -4.10
N ILE A 152 20.44 3.74 -3.11
CA ILE A 152 20.89 3.67 -1.73
C ILE A 152 22.15 2.81 -1.59
N MET A 153 22.15 1.60 -2.19
CA MET A 153 23.28 0.68 -2.12
C MET A 153 24.51 1.23 -2.83
N SER A 154 24.34 1.94 -3.96
CA SER A 154 25.44 2.60 -4.67
C SER A 154 26.09 3.69 -3.82
N SER A 155 25.27 4.54 -3.17
CA SER A 155 25.77 5.57 -2.27
C SER A 155 26.49 4.99 -1.05
N ALA A 156 25.99 3.90 -0.47
CA ALA A 156 26.67 3.22 0.63
C ALA A 156 28.07 2.72 0.24
N ARG A 157 28.18 2.12 -0.97
CA ARG A 157 29.46 1.65 -1.50
C ARG A 157 30.44 2.79 -1.78
N GLU A 158 29.95 3.89 -2.38
CA GLU A 158 30.75 5.08 -2.64
C GLU A 158 31.30 5.67 -1.34
N GLN A 159 30.48 5.85 -0.31
CA GLN A 159 30.92 6.33 0.99
C GLN A 159 31.95 5.41 1.65
N ALA A 160 31.76 4.08 1.58
CA ALA A 160 32.70 3.13 2.11
C ALA A 160 34.06 3.16 1.38
N ALA A 161 34.05 3.32 0.05
CA ALA A 161 35.26 3.48 -0.74
C ALA A 161 36.02 4.77 -0.40
N CYS A 162 35.31 5.90 -0.24
CA CYS A 162 35.92 7.18 0.13
C CYS A 162 36.54 7.15 1.53
N ARG A 163 35.92 6.47 2.50
CA ARG A 163 36.48 6.31 3.86
C ARG A 163 37.81 5.54 3.81
N LYS A 164 37.89 4.45 3.05
CA LYS A 164 39.12 3.65 2.92
C LYS A 164 40.27 4.40 2.26
N VAL A 165 39.98 5.22 1.26
CA VAL A 165 40.97 6.09 0.62
C VAL A 165 41.58 7.07 1.64
N ASN A 166 40.78 7.63 2.53
CA ASN A 166 41.24 8.58 3.56
C ASN A 166 42.08 7.88 4.65
N GLU A 167 41.89 6.61 4.92
CA GLU A 167 42.64 5.86 5.94
C GLU A 167 43.93 5.21 5.41
N HIS A 168 43.98 4.81 4.13
CA HIS A 168 45.07 3.99 3.58
C HIS A 168 45.66 4.47 2.27
N GLY A 169 45.22 5.57 1.71
CA GLY A 169 45.83 6.24 0.53
C GLY A 169 45.66 5.54 -0.84
N ALA A 170 44.97 4.42 -0.94
CA ALA A 170 44.64 3.74 -2.20
C ALA A 170 43.30 2.99 -2.13
N PRO A 171 42.49 3.01 -3.21
CA PRO A 171 41.22 2.26 -3.24
C PRO A 171 41.51 0.76 -3.36
N GLU A 172 41.31 -0.01 -2.31
CA GLU A 172 41.17 -1.46 -2.42
C GLU A 172 39.83 -1.81 -3.07
N HIS A 173 39.87 -2.69 -4.06
CA HIS A 173 38.70 -3.12 -4.84
C HIS A 173 37.53 -3.56 -3.96
N LEU A 174 36.40 -2.88 -4.14
CA LEU A 174 35.02 -3.23 -3.85
C LEU A 174 34.82 -4.37 -2.83
N VAL A 175 34.65 -3.97 -1.60
CA VAL A 175 34.28 -4.85 -0.49
C VAL A 175 32.86 -5.40 -0.72
N SER A 176 32.63 -6.65 -0.31
CA SER A 176 31.30 -7.28 -0.31
C SER A 176 30.31 -6.40 0.45
N CYS A 177 29.02 -6.44 0.07
CA CYS A 177 27.96 -5.61 0.66
C CYS A 177 27.68 -5.94 2.14
N ASP A 178 28.20 -7.05 2.65
CA ASP A 178 27.99 -7.56 4.01
C ASP A 178 28.78 -6.75 5.04
N GLY A 179 28.30 -5.54 5.36
CA GLY A 179 28.91 -4.66 6.36
C GLY A 179 28.95 -3.18 5.95
N VAL A 180 28.45 -2.83 4.77
CA VAL A 180 28.47 -1.45 4.26
C VAL A 180 27.38 -0.58 4.89
N LEU A 181 26.26 -1.18 5.35
CA LEU A 181 25.14 -0.47 5.97
C LEU A 181 25.39 -0.27 7.48
N GLY A 182 26.36 0.58 7.82
CA GLY A 182 26.58 0.97 9.22
C GLY A 182 25.43 1.83 9.75
N ARG A 183 25.27 1.83 11.08
CA ARG A 183 24.18 2.55 11.78
C ARG A 183 24.08 4.03 11.36
N GLU A 184 25.22 4.70 11.22
CA GLU A 184 25.31 6.09 10.80
C GLU A 184 24.68 6.31 9.39
N PHE A 185 24.93 5.38 8.45
CA PHE A 185 24.35 5.44 7.12
C PHE A 185 22.83 5.17 7.15
N LEU A 186 22.37 4.18 7.95
CA LEU A 186 20.96 3.92 8.16
C LEU A 186 20.23 5.15 8.72
N ASP A 187 20.80 5.78 9.74
CA ASP A 187 20.26 7.01 10.34
C ASP A 187 20.24 8.19 9.36
N GLN A 188 21.23 8.28 8.46
CA GLN A 188 21.27 9.29 7.40
C GLN A 188 20.11 9.08 6.41
N ILE A 189 19.91 7.85 5.91
CA ILE A 189 18.84 7.54 4.96
C ILE A 189 17.45 7.66 5.62
N ALA A 190 17.31 7.28 6.89
CA ALA A 190 16.04 7.45 7.62
C ALA A 190 15.62 8.93 7.73
N ARG A 191 16.59 9.86 7.81
CA ARG A 191 16.33 11.31 7.80
C ARG A 191 16.15 11.89 6.39
N HIS A 192 16.88 11.35 5.43
CA HIS A 192 16.87 11.84 4.04
C HIS A 192 17.08 10.68 3.06
N ASP A 193 16.00 10.13 2.56
CA ASP A 193 16.00 8.99 1.63
C ASP A 193 16.34 9.43 0.20
N ILE A 194 17.63 9.45 -0.13
CA ILE A 194 18.14 9.80 -1.45
C ILE A 194 17.61 8.88 -2.56
N GLY A 195 17.33 7.60 -2.23
CA GLY A 195 16.76 6.67 -3.18
C GLY A 195 15.30 7.03 -3.50
N ARG A 196 14.50 7.38 -2.48
CA ARG A 196 13.13 7.86 -2.67
C ARG A 196 13.11 9.18 -3.45
N GLU A 197 13.99 10.12 -3.13
CA GLU A 197 14.11 11.38 -3.86
C GLU A 197 14.37 11.14 -5.37
N ALA A 198 15.22 10.18 -5.70
CA ALA A 198 15.51 9.81 -7.09
C ALA A 198 14.29 9.21 -7.82
N VAL A 199 13.42 8.47 -7.14
CA VAL A 199 12.28 7.78 -7.78
C VAL A 199 10.96 8.55 -7.70
N VAL A 200 10.79 9.52 -6.79
CA VAL A 200 9.55 10.31 -6.66
C VAL A 200 9.08 10.95 -7.98
N PRO A 201 9.95 11.54 -8.83
CA PRO A 201 9.51 12.07 -10.13
C PRO A 201 8.94 11.00 -11.07
N LEU A 202 9.41 9.75 -10.95
CA LEU A 202 8.92 8.61 -11.73
C LEU A 202 7.63 8.04 -11.12
N ILE A 203 7.56 7.95 -9.78
CA ILE A 203 6.33 7.57 -9.07
C ILE A 203 5.16 8.49 -9.43
N ARG A 204 5.41 9.79 -9.60
CA ARG A 204 4.36 10.71 -10.09
C ARG A 204 3.91 10.42 -11.53
N LYS A 205 4.77 9.84 -12.36
CA LYS A 205 4.42 9.45 -13.74
C LYS A 205 3.62 8.16 -13.80
N GLN A 206 3.73 7.27 -12.81
CA GLN A 206 2.93 6.03 -12.77
C GLN A 206 1.42 6.32 -12.69
N LEU A 207 1.01 7.48 -12.17
CA LEU A 207 -0.40 7.87 -12.07
C LEU A 207 -1.13 7.88 -13.45
N TRP A 208 -0.39 8.05 -14.55
CA TRP A 208 -0.93 7.97 -15.91
C TRP A 208 -1.28 6.54 -16.35
N PHE A 209 -0.87 5.53 -15.59
CA PHE A 209 -1.14 4.12 -15.84
C PHE A 209 -2.26 3.55 -14.95
N GLU A 210 -2.87 4.39 -14.12
CA GLU A 210 -4.01 4.00 -13.30
C GLU A 210 -5.17 3.53 -14.19
N ASN A 211 -5.66 2.31 -13.92
CA ASN A 211 -6.78 1.69 -14.64
C ASN A 211 -6.58 1.65 -16.17
N ALA A 212 -5.34 1.60 -16.62
CA ALA A 212 -4.95 1.56 -18.02
C ALA A 212 -4.50 0.14 -18.43
N ALA A 213 -4.78 -0.25 -19.67
CA ALA A 213 -4.26 -1.49 -20.23
C ALA A 213 -2.73 -1.41 -20.42
N GLY A 214 -2.07 -2.58 -20.38
CA GLY A 214 -0.65 -2.72 -20.66
C GLY A 214 0.20 -3.10 -19.45
N PRO A 215 1.52 -3.28 -19.63
CA PRO A 215 2.37 -3.89 -18.62
C PRO A 215 2.60 -3.03 -17.37
N PHE A 216 2.30 -1.74 -17.45
CA PHE A 216 2.43 -0.80 -16.33
C PHE A 216 1.08 -0.38 -15.74
N GLY A 217 -0.03 -0.85 -16.33
CA GLY A 217 -1.37 -0.57 -15.83
C GLY A 217 -1.63 -1.28 -14.51
N TYR A 218 -2.36 -0.64 -13.63
CA TYR A 218 -2.76 -1.20 -12.33
C TYR A 218 -4.11 -0.66 -11.87
N PRO A 219 -4.89 -1.46 -11.15
CA PRO A 219 -6.20 -1.03 -10.64
C PRO A 219 -6.05 -0.14 -9.41
N VAL A 220 -6.86 0.93 -9.34
CA VAL A 220 -7.02 1.79 -8.17
C VAL A 220 -8.35 2.53 -8.25
N LEU A 221 -9.08 2.65 -7.15
CA LEU A 221 -10.24 3.53 -7.07
C LEU A 221 -9.75 4.98 -6.99
N ASN A 222 -9.95 5.74 -8.05
CA ASN A 222 -9.45 7.12 -8.20
C ASN A 222 -10.55 8.16 -8.52
N GLY A 223 -11.79 7.70 -8.65
CA GLY A 223 -12.93 8.55 -8.98
C GLY A 223 -12.94 9.10 -10.41
N VAL A 224 -12.07 8.62 -11.31
CA VAL A 224 -11.97 9.12 -12.70
C VAL A 224 -12.36 8.04 -13.69
N ASN A 225 -11.64 6.94 -13.70
CA ASN A 225 -11.87 5.81 -14.58
C ASN A 225 -11.88 4.50 -13.78
N PHE A 226 -12.46 3.46 -14.38
CA PHE A 226 -12.57 2.14 -13.79
C PHE A 226 -12.37 1.09 -14.90
N ALA A 227 -11.51 0.13 -14.66
CA ALA A 227 -11.21 -0.97 -15.57
C ALA A 227 -11.81 -2.27 -15.00
N GLU A 228 -12.96 -2.66 -15.53
CA GLU A 228 -13.71 -3.82 -15.03
C GLU A 228 -12.93 -5.13 -15.19
N ASP A 229 -12.12 -5.26 -16.22
CA ASP A 229 -11.25 -6.40 -16.49
C ASP A 229 -10.08 -6.56 -15.49
N MET A 230 -9.83 -5.52 -14.68
CA MET A 230 -8.86 -5.57 -13.59
C MET A 230 -9.46 -5.99 -12.24
N VAL A 231 -10.78 -6.17 -12.15
CA VAL A 231 -11.43 -6.68 -10.95
C VAL A 231 -11.01 -8.13 -10.70
N LYS A 232 -10.58 -8.42 -9.47
CA LYS A 232 -10.26 -9.78 -9.04
C LYS A 232 -11.38 -10.34 -8.19
N VAL A 233 -11.74 -11.58 -8.45
CA VAL A 233 -12.79 -12.31 -7.75
C VAL A 233 -12.31 -13.72 -7.43
N TRP A 234 -12.37 -14.09 -6.16
CA TRP A 234 -12.00 -15.42 -5.72
C TRP A 234 -13.14 -16.05 -4.91
N PRO A 235 -13.61 -17.26 -5.30
CA PRO A 235 -14.62 -17.98 -4.53
C PRO A 235 -14.02 -18.43 -3.20
N VAL A 236 -14.83 -18.36 -2.14
CA VAL A 236 -14.42 -18.81 -0.81
C VAL A 236 -15.06 -20.15 -0.49
N PRO A 237 -14.28 -21.22 -0.29
CA PRO A 237 -14.81 -22.53 0.10
C PRO A 237 -15.57 -22.49 1.43
N ALA A 238 -16.63 -23.27 1.55
CA ALA A 238 -17.39 -23.36 2.80
C ALA A 238 -16.50 -23.81 3.97
N GLY A 239 -16.57 -23.08 5.07
CA GLY A 239 -15.79 -23.34 6.27
C GLY A 239 -14.34 -22.84 6.22
N ALA A 240 -13.91 -22.20 5.13
CA ALA A 240 -12.60 -21.57 5.06
C ALA A 240 -12.52 -20.36 5.98
N GLU A 241 -11.31 -20.01 6.39
CA GLU A 241 -11.01 -18.73 6.99
C GLU A 241 -10.48 -17.78 5.91
N VAL A 242 -10.82 -16.51 6.03
CA VAL A 242 -10.38 -15.45 5.13
C VAL A 242 -9.67 -14.38 5.96
N MET A 243 -8.44 -14.05 5.57
CA MET A 243 -7.72 -12.89 6.06
C MET A 243 -7.67 -11.83 4.95
N LEU A 244 -8.04 -10.61 5.27
CA LEU A 244 -7.94 -9.44 4.41
C LEU A 244 -6.93 -8.49 5.03
N ALA A 245 -6.02 -7.93 4.23
CA ALA A 245 -5.01 -6.99 4.72
C ALA A 245 -4.66 -5.93 3.67
N SER A 246 -4.21 -4.76 4.12
CA SER A 246 -3.50 -3.80 3.28
C SER A 246 -2.06 -4.25 2.98
N ASP A 247 -1.38 -3.56 2.07
CA ASP A 247 0.00 -3.84 1.66
C ASP A 247 1.04 -3.50 2.75
N GLY A 248 0.63 -2.84 3.83
CA GLY A 248 1.48 -2.58 5.01
C GLY A 248 2.01 -3.84 5.71
N TYR A 249 1.51 -5.02 5.34
CA TYR A 249 2.11 -6.32 5.71
C TYR A 249 2.90 -6.88 4.53
N PRO A 250 4.25 -6.81 4.51
CA PRO A 250 5.06 -7.44 3.46
C PRO A 250 4.86 -8.95 3.37
N VAL A 251 4.46 -9.58 4.49
CA VAL A 251 4.11 -10.99 4.59
C VAL A 251 2.81 -11.14 5.37
N LEU A 252 1.74 -11.52 4.67
CA LEU A 252 0.46 -11.85 5.29
C LEU A 252 0.47 -13.30 5.77
N CYS A 253 0.15 -13.51 7.04
CA CYS A 253 0.06 -14.83 7.67
C CYS A 253 -1.39 -15.17 8.09
N GLY A 254 -1.63 -16.42 8.48
CA GLY A 254 -2.94 -16.91 8.92
C GLY A 254 -3.47 -16.29 10.22
N THR A 255 -2.63 -15.56 10.96
CA THR A 255 -3.02 -14.84 12.19
C THR A 255 -2.38 -13.46 12.24
N LEU A 256 -3.06 -12.54 12.95
CA LEU A 256 -2.51 -11.20 13.21
C LEU A 256 -1.17 -11.27 13.93
N ALA A 257 -1.06 -12.13 14.95
CA ALA A 257 0.17 -12.24 15.74
C ALA A 257 1.38 -12.67 14.91
N GLU A 258 1.19 -13.56 13.93
CA GLU A 258 2.25 -14.00 13.02
C GLU A 258 2.61 -12.92 12.00
N SER A 259 1.61 -12.23 11.41
CA SER A 259 1.85 -11.13 10.49
C SER A 259 2.62 -9.98 11.16
N GLU A 260 2.23 -9.59 12.38
CA GLU A 260 2.93 -8.57 13.18
C GLU A 260 4.35 -9.01 13.60
N ARG A 261 4.56 -10.32 13.87
CA ARG A 261 5.90 -10.85 14.16
C ARG A 261 6.79 -10.77 12.93
N LYS A 262 6.27 -11.18 11.77
CA LYS A 262 7.01 -11.13 10.50
C LYS A 262 7.37 -9.70 10.11
N LEU A 263 6.44 -8.77 10.28
CA LEU A 263 6.70 -7.35 10.03
C LEU A 263 7.84 -6.82 10.93
N ARG A 264 7.84 -7.15 12.23
CA ARG A 264 8.93 -6.72 13.13
C ARG A 264 10.28 -7.33 12.74
N GLU A 265 10.32 -8.61 12.39
CA GLU A 265 11.53 -9.27 11.90
C GLU A 265 12.10 -8.53 10.67
N ILE A 266 11.24 -8.21 9.68
CA ILE A 266 11.65 -7.47 8.47
C ILE A 266 12.15 -6.06 8.81
N ILE A 267 11.46 -5.34 9.70
CA ILE A 267 11.87 -3.98 10.12
C ILE A 267 13.24 -4.02 10.83
N GLU A 268 13.50 -5.04 11.64
CA GLU A 268 14.78 -5.20 12.36
C GLU A 268 15.92 -5.57 11.39
N GLU A 269 15.65 -6.42 10.39
CA GLU A 269 16.66 -6.89 9.42
C GLU A 269 16.93 -5.88 8.30
N ASP A 270 15.90 -5.24 7.78
CA ASP A 270 15.96 -4.32 6.63
C ASP A 270 15.08 -3.06 6.86
N PRO A 271 15.45 -2.18 7.80
CA PRO A 271 14.66 -0.98 8.11
C PRO A 271 14.56 -0.01 6.91
N LEU A 272 15.47 -0.09 5.95
CA LEU A 272 15.40 0.71 4.73
C LEU A 272 14.50 0.10 3.64
N CYS A 273 14.05 -1.14 3.82
CA CYS A 273 13.23 -1.87 2.82
C CYS A 273 13.88 -1.85 1.43
N ILE A 274 15.13 -2.29 1.35
CA ILE A 274 15.94 -2.35 0.11
C ILE A 274 16.25 -3.77 -0.33
N GLY A 275 15.60 -4.77 0.28
CA GLY A 275 15.75 -6.19 -0.07
C GLY A 275 17.00 -6.84 0.48
N VAL A 276 17.61 -6.31 1.53
CA VAL A 276 18.73 -6.94 2.24
C VAL A 276 18.22 -8.20 2.95
N GLY A 277 19.05 -9.23 3.03
CA GLY A 277 18.69 -10.51 3.69
C GLY A 277 17.66 -11.37 2.90
N GLY A 278 17.40 -11.04 1.64
CA GLY A 278 16.40 -11.76 0.81
C GLY A 278 14.97 -11.24 0.95
N GLY A 279 14.80 -10.08 1.58
CA GLY A 279 13.54 -9.35 1.66
C GLY A 279 13.11 -8.72 0.34
N VAL A 280 11.94 -8.13 0.30
CA VAL A 280 11.39 -7.42 -0.85
C VAL A 280 11.69 -5.93 -0.71
N ALA A 281 12.23 -5.31 -1.77
CA ALA A 281 12.45 -3.88 -1.77
C ALA A 281 11.11 -3.13 -1.88
N GLY A 282 10.99 -2.01 -1.14
CA GLY A 282 9.85 -1.10 -1.18
C GLY A 282 10.21 0.28 -1.71
N VAL A 283 9.20 1.04 -2.13
CA VAL A 283 9.36 2.43 -2.60
C VAL A 283 9.69 3.41 -1.47
N LYS A 284 9.64 2.95 -0.23
CA LYS A 284 10.01 3.69 0.99
C LYS A 284 10.50 2.71 2.07
N GLY A 285 11.35 3.19 2.97
CA GLY A 285 11.75 2.49 4.18
C GLY A 285 11.16 3.18 5.42
N ILE A 286 11.66 2.81 6.61
CA ILE A 286 11.35 3.51 7.85
C ILE A 286 12.04 4.87 7.84
N MET A 287 11.26 5.94 7.87
CA MET A 287 11.73 7.30 7.97
C MET A 287 11.66 7.78 9.42
N GLU A 288 12.37 8.86 9.74
CA GLU A 288 12.32 9.47 11.07
C GLU A 288 10.86 9.78 11.50
N GLY A 289 10.47 9.32 12.67
CA GLY A 289 9.11 9.44 13.22
C GLY A 289 8.12 8.36 12.77
N MET A 290 8.53 7.42 11.91
CA MET A 290 7.70 6.27 11.53
C MET A 290 7.96 5.05 12.42
N GLU A 291 6.90 4.29 12.70
CA GLU A 291 6.93 3.04 13.45
C GLU A 291 6.81 1.81 12.53
N SER A 292 6.44 2.01 11.26
CA SER A 292 6.28 0.94 10.25
C SER A 292 6.55 1.50 8.86
N PHE A 293 6.74 0.61 7.87
CA PHE A 293 6.89 0.97 6.46
C PHE A 293 5.66 1.69 5.92
N ASP A 294 4.46 1.20 6.27
CA ASP A 294 3.17 1.79 5.91
C ASP A 294 2.14 1.66 7.02
N ASP A 295 0.99 2.29 6.81
CA ASP A 295 -0.23 2.02 7.53
C ASP A 295 -0.60 0.55 7.32
N ARG A 296 -1.27 -0.08 8.27
CA ARG A 296 -1.66 -1.49 8.14
C ARG A 296 -2.99 -1.80 8.76
N ALA A 297 -3.78 -2.53 8.00
CA ALA A 297 -5.08 -3.05 8.40
C ALA A 297 -5.13 -4.56 8.19
N PHE A 298 -5.76 -5.28 9.10
CA PHE A 298 -5.92 -6.73 9.08
C PHE A 298 -7.28 -7.12 9.63
N VAL A 299 -7.98 -8.00 8.91
CA VAL A 299 -9.22 -8.64 9.41
C VAL A 299 -9.18 -10.12 9.09
N ARG A 300 -9.52 -10.96 10.08
CA ARG A 300 -9.72 -12.38 9.91
C ARG A 300 -11.17 -12.75 10.18
N VAL A 301 -11.77 -13.44 9.24
CA VAL A 301 -13.15 -13.95 9.36
C VAL A 301 -13.21 -15.46 9.21
N ARG A 302 -14.15 -16.09 9.92
CA ARG A 302 -14.52 -17.50 9.76
C ARG A 302 -15.95 -17.57 9.26
N LEU A 303 -16.17 -18.44 8.28
CA LEU A 303 -17.47 -18.66 7.65
C LEU A 303 -18.32 -19.67 8.41
#